data_f5994ca0e94b195d97a358f092d0dda3
#
_entry.id   f5994ca0e94b195d97a358f092d0dda3
#
_cell.length_a   1.000
_cell.length_b   1.000
_cell.length_c   1.000
_cell.angle_alpha   90.00
_cell.angle_beta   90.00
_cell.angle_gamma   90.00
#
_symmetry.space_group_name_H-M   'P 1'
#
loop_
_entity.id
_entity.type
_entity.pdbx_description
1 polymer ?
#
loop_
_entity_poly.entity_id
_entity_poly.type
_entity_poly.pdbx_seq_one_letter_code
_entity_poly.pdbx_strand_id
1 'polypeptide(L)'
;SLSGILSRGDHDVKRQVLDQARIELAQASDNLELLQKGRIQGGGAGMESVVRAPAAGTLLERLANPGDPVVPLTTYQAGTDLASIAEMKDLIFKGTVDEIDVGKLAVGLPARLRIGALPDATITGKLTRIAPQATEKDNAKLFEVEIELDPGQEVVLRAGYSANADLVIR
;
A
#
# COMPACT_ATOMS: atom_id res chain seq x y z
N SER A 1 64.99 -23.65 -17.40
CA SER A 1 64.02 -22.51 -17.48
C SER A 1 63.27 -22.60 -18.77
N LEU A 2 62.14 -23.28 -18.75
CA LEU A 2 61.16 -23.26 -19.87
C LEU A 2 60.20 -22.10 -19.68
N SER A 3 60.56 -20.89 -20.15
CA SER A 3 59.63 -19.81 -20.30
C SER A 3 58.77 -20.08 -21.55
N GLY A 4 57.60 -20.72 -21.33
CA GLY A 4 56.64 -20.93 -22.38
C GLY A 4 56.12 -19.59 -22.88
N ILE A 5 56.47 -19.21 -24.10
CA ILE A 5 55.87 -18.05 -24.80
C ILE A 5 54.47 -18.50 -25.18
N LEU A 6 53.46 -18.03 -24.43
CA LEU A 6 52.07 -18.17 -24.85
C LEU A 6 51.79 -17.29 -26.04
N SER A 7 51.11 -17.81 -27.05
CA SER A 7 50.64 -17.00 -28.19
C SER A 7 49.65 -15.96 -27.65
N ARG A 8 49.52 -14.82 -28.36
CA ARG A 8 48.51 -13.81 -28.00
C ARG A 8 47.13 -14.41 -27.89
N GLY A 9 46.76 -15.34 -28.75
CA GLY A 9 45.49 -16.05 -28.72
C GLY A 9 45.30 -16.90 -27.46
N ASP A 10 46.34 -17.62 -26.98
CA ASP A 10 46.28 -18.41 -25.77
C ASP A 10 46.16 -17.52 -24.52
N HIS A 11 46.79 -16.36 -24.52
CA HIS A 11 46.67 -15.37 -23.48
C HIS A 11 45.25 -14.81 -23.41
N ASP A 12 44.66 -14.47 -24.53
CA ASP A 12 43.29 -13.91 -24.61
C ASP A 12 42.24 -14.93 -24.16
N VAL A 13 42.38 -16.20 -24.58
CA VAL A 13 41.50 -17.29 -24.10
C VAL A 13 41.61 -17.48 -22.61
N LYS A 14 42.82 -17.50 -22.04
CA LYS A 14 43.01 -17.63 -20.59
C LYS A 14 42.45 -16.45 -19.82
N ARG A 15 42.57 -15.25 -20.38
CA ARG A 15 41.99 -14.02 -19.78
C ARG A 15 40.46 -14.11 -19.78
N GLN A 16 39.86 -14.55 -20.86
CA GLN A 16 38.41 -14.74 -20.95
C GLN A 16 37.90 -15.78 -19.94
N VAL A 17 38.60 -16.92 -19.77
CA VAL A 17 38.26 -17.92 -18.77
C VAL A 17 38.40 -17.36 -17.36
N LEU A 18 39.43 -16.55 -17.08
CA LEU A 18 39.58 -15.90 -15.78
C LEU A 18 38.45 -14.90 -15.49
N ASP A 19 38.08 -14.10 -16.47
CA ASP A 19 37.00 -13.11 -16.32
C ASP A 19 35.65 -13.81 -16.13
N GLN A 20 35.40 -14.91 -16.86
CA GLN A 20 34.21 -15.73 -16.66
C GLN A 20 34.17 -16.34 -15.24
N ALA A 21 35.26 -16.91 -14.77
CA ALA A 21 35.33 -17.47 -13.42
C ALA A 21 35.14 -16.39 -12.32
N ARG A 22 35.60 -15.17 -12.55
CA ARG A 22 35.36 -14.04 -11.64
C ARG A 22 33.88 -13.66 -11.58
N ILE A 23 33.19 -13.64 -12.72
CA ILE A 23 31.75 -13.36 -12.79
C ILE A 23 30.98 -14.46 -12.03
N GLU A 24 31.30 -15.71 -12.24
CA GLU A 24 30.66 -16.83 -11.55
C GLU A 24 30.90 -16.79 -10.02
N LEU A 25 32.12 -16.44 -9.61
CA LEU A 25 32.43 -16.27 -8.20
C LEU A 25 31.62 -15.09 -7.58
N ALA A 26 31.53 -13.98 -8.29
CA ALA A 26 30.74 -12.83 -7.84
C ALA A 26 29.26 -13.20 -7.68
N GLN A 27 28.67 -13.88 -8.67
CA GLN A 27 27.28 -14.34 -8.61
C GLN A 27 27.04 -15.33 -7.46
N ALA A 28 27.96 -16.27 -7.23
CA ALA A 28 27.86 -17.22 -6.13
C ALA A 28 27.97 -16.50 -4.76
N SER A 29 28.85 -15.51 -4.67
CA SER A 29 29.02 -14.70 -3.46
C SER A 29 27.76 -13.86 -3.18
N ASP A 30 27.19 -13.22 -4.21
CA ASP A 30 25.96 -12.42 -4.09
C ASP A 30 24.77 -13.30 -3.67
N ASN A 31 24.64 -14.49 -4.25
CA ASN A 31 23.61 -15.45 -3.86
C ASN A 31 23.78 -15.92 -2.39
N LEU A 32 25.00 -16.17 -1.96
CA LEU A 32 25.28 -16.53 -0.56
C LEU A 32 24.92 -15.37 0.39
N GLU A 33 25.31 -14.15 0.04
CA GLU A 33 24.97 -12.96 0.83
C GLU A 33 23.46 -12.75 0.91
N LEU A 34 22.74 -12.94 -0.20
CA LEU A 34 21.27 -12.86 -0.25
C LEU A 34 20.63 -13.89 0.68
N LEU A 35 21.13 -15.14 0.68
CA LEU A 35 20.59 -16.20 1.53
C LEU A 35 20.92 -15.98 3.01
N GLN A 36 22.10 -15.46 3.34
CA GLN A 36 22.53 -15.25 4.73
C GLN A 36 21.99 -13.96 5.35
N LYS A 37 21.98 -12.86 4.59
CA LYS A 37 21.66 -11.52 5.10
C LYS A 37 20.35 -10.96 4.56
N GLY A 38 19.73 -11.63 3.58
CA GLY A 38 18.52 -11.16 2.92
C GLY A 38 18.71 -9.91 2.05
N ARG A 39 19.95 -9.53 1.76
CA ARG A 39 20.28 -8.35 0.93
C ARG A 39 21.65 -8.51 0.29
N ILE A 40 21.86 -7.88 -0.85
CA ILE A 40 23.16 -7.77 -1.53
C ILE A 40 23.70 -6.34 -1.32
N GLN A 41 24.93 -6.23 -0.81
CA GLN A 41 25.62 -4.94 -0.70
C GLN A 41 26.38 -4.69 -2.01
N GLY A 42 25.91 -3.72 -2.82
CA GLY A 42 26.65 -3.23 -3.98
C GLY A 42 25.96 -3.29 -5.33
N GLY A 43 24.78 -3.86 -5.43
CA GLY A 43 23.94 -3.77 -6.63
C GLY A 43 23.08 -2.49 -6.62
N GLY A 44 23.15 -1.68 -7.66
CA GLY A 44 22.19 -0.58 -7.85
C GLY A 44 20.76 -1.14 -7.84
N ALA A 45 19.86 -0.61 -7.03
CA ALA A 45 18.55 -1.17 -6.67
C ALA A 45 18.70 -2.57 -6.03
N GLY A 46 19.23 -2.61 -4.80
CA GLY A 46 19.54 -3.86 -4.07
C GLY A 46 18.35 -4.80 -4.02
N MET A 47 18.59 -6.06 -4.37
CA MET A 47 17.65 -7.13 -4.05
C MET A 47 17.63 -7.30 -2.53
N GLU A 48 16.62 -6.75 -1.90
CA GLU A 48 16.39 -6.89 -0.46
C GLU A 48 15.23 -7.86 -0.29
N SER A 49 15.43 -8.93 0.47
CA SER A 49 14.34 -9.87 0.82
C SER A 49 13.46 -9.33 1.97
N VAL A 50 13.83 -8.18 2.54
CA VAL A 50 13.08 -7.52 3.61
C VAL A 50 12.17 -6.47 2.99
N VAL A 51 10.88 -6.71 3.04
CA VAL A 51 9.87 -5.73 2.61
C VAL A 51 9.61 -4.76 3.76
N ARG A 52 9.85 -3.47 3.51
CA ARG A 52 9.63 -2.39 4.47
C ARG A 52 8.32 -1.68 4.19
N ALA A 53 7.69 -1.18 5.25
CA ALA A 53 6.51 -0.34 5.12
C ALA A 53 6.86 0.94 4.33
N PRO A 54 6.11 1.29 3.27
CA PRO A 54 6.37 2.49 2.46
C PRO A 54 6.02 3.78 3.18
N ALA A 55 5.14 3.70 4.19
CA ALA A 55 4.68 4.84 4.98
C ALA A 55 4.55 4.47 6.46
N ALA A 56 4.58 5.48 7.32
CA ALA A 56 4.23 5.33 8.73
C ALA A 56 2.72 5.17 8.87
N GLY A 57 2.26 4.34 9.81
CA GLY A 57 0.84 4.11 10.01
C GLY A 57 0.56 2.91 10.90
N THR A 58 -0.71 2.58 11.02
CA THR A 58 -1.18 1.40 11.74
C THR A 58 -1.41 0.26 10.76
N LEU A 59 -0.91 -0.92 11.10
CA LEU A 59 -1.19 -2.14 10.36
C LEU A 59 -2.67 -2.50 10.57
N LEU A 60 -3.45 -2.44 9.50
CA LEU A 60 -4.88 -2.78 9.56
C LEU A 60 -5.10 -4.28 9.44
N GLU A 61 -4.42 -4.91 8.48
CA GLU A 61 -4.59 -6.31 8.16
C GLU A 61 -3.29 -6.92 7.65
N ARG A 62 -3.04 -8.15 8.05
CA ARG A 62 -1.98 -8.99 7.47
C ARG A 62 -2.62 -9.95 6.47
N LEU A 63 -2.31 -9.80 5.19
CA LEU A 63 -2.92 -10.54 4.09
C LEU A 63 -2.15 -11.82 3.75
N ALA A 64 -0.84 -11.87 4.05
CA ALA A 64 0.00 -13.03 3.80
C ALA A 64 0.49 -13.66 5.12
N ASN A 65 0.52 -14.99 5.20
CA ASN A 65 1.04 -15.76 6.32
C ASN A 65 2.41 -16.35 5.99
N PRO A 66 3.22 -16.69 6.99
CA PRO A 66 4.45 -17.44 6.76
C PRO A 66 4.16 -18.76 6.06
N GLY A 67 4.82 -19.00 4.91
CA GLY A 67 4.62 -20.17 4.07
C GLY A 67 3.71 -19.94 2.86
N ASP A 68 2.98 -18.82 2.80
CA ASP A 68 2.19 -18.49 1.63
C ASP A 68 3.10 -18.10 0.45
N PRO A 69 2.77 -18.53 -0.78
CA PRO A 69 3.52 -18.11 -1.96
C PRO A 69 3.26 -16.62 -2.24
N VAL A 70 4.33 -15.87 -2.41
CA VAL A 70 4.26 -14.46 -2.77
C VAL A 70 4.91 -14.23 -4.14
N VAL A 71 4.28 -13.41 -4.95
CA VAL A 71 4.78 -13.04 -6.27
C VAL A 71 5.06 -11.54 -6.33
N PRO A 72 6.15 -11.13 -7.00
CA PRO A 72 6.46 -9.70 -7.15
C PRO A 72 5.50 -9.04 -8.12
N LEU A 73 5.30 -7.73 -7.96
CA LEU A 73 4.61 -6.90 -8.93
C LEU A 73 5.46 -6.83 -10.22
N THR A 74 4.85 -7.16 -11.35
CA THR A 74 5.45 -7.05 -12.67
C THR A 74 4.53 -6.28 -13.62
N THR A 75 5.02 -5.94 -14.82
CA THR A 75 4.20 -5.26 -15.85
C THR A 75 2.96 -6.08 -16.26
N TYR A 76 3.03 -7.40 -16.12
CA TYR A 76 1.99 -8.33 -16.61
C TYR A 76 1.21 -9.02 -15.49
N GLN A 77 1.63 -8.86 -14.25
CA GLN A 77 1.01 -9.56 -13.11
C GLN A 77 0.98 -8.65 -11.88
N ALA A 78 -0.18 -8.58 -11.24
CA ALA A 78 -0.31 -7.95 -9.94
C ALA A 78 0.53 -8.71 -8.90
N GLY A 79 1.23 -7.99 -8.05
CA GLY A 79 1.97 -8.56 -6.94
C GLY A 79 1.04 -9.08 -5.84
N THR A 80 1.59 -9.84 -4.90
CA THR A 80 0.86 -10.27 -3.71
C THR A 80 0.89 -9.17 -2.66
N ASP A 81 -0.30 -8.74 -2.22
CA ASP A 81 -0.43 -7.81 -1.11
C ASP A 81 -0.08 -8.53 0.21
N LEU A 82 0.89 -8.01 0.93
CA LEU A 82 1.37 -8.62 2.19
C LEU A 82 0.61 -8.11 3.41
N ALA A 83 0.31 -6.82 3.41
CA ALA A 83 -0.34 -6.15 4.53
C ALA A 83 -0.97 -4.83 4.08
N SER A 84 -2.01 -4.40 4.78
CA SER A 84 -2.63 -3.09 4.61
C SER A 84 -2.25 -2.16 5.77
N ILE A 85 -1.79 -0.95 5.44
CA ILE A 85 -1.37 0.07 6.41
C ILE A 85 -2.14 1.35 6.14
N ALA A 86 -2.62 2.01 7.19
CA ALA A 86 -3.27 3.32 7.07
C ALA A 86 -2.90 4.27 8.22
N GLU A 87 -2.95 5.57 7.94
CA GLU A 87 -2.90 6.63 8.93
C GLU A 87 -4.26 6.72 9.63
N MET A 88 -4.28 6.40 10.93
CA MET A 88 -5.55 6.37 11.69
C MET A 88 -5.97 7.75 12.22
N LYS A 89 -5.18 8.78 11.99
CA LYS A 89 -5.52 10.15 12.39
C LYS A 89 -6.48 10.82 11.43
N ASP A 90 -6.43 10.43 10.15
CA ASP A 90 -7.18 11.05 9.07
C ASP A 90 -8.31 10.10 8.61
N LEU A 91 -9.21 9.80 9.52
CA LEU A 91 -10.40 9.01 9.19
C LEU A 91 -11.45 9.88 8.49
N ILE A 92 -12.01 9.32 7.42
CA ILE A 92 -13.14 9.91 6.71
C ILE A 92 -14.36 8.98 6.81
N PHE A 93 -15.53 9.57 6.88
CA PHE A 93 -16.77 8.84 6.70
C PHE A 93 -17.14 8.81 5.23
N LYS A 94 -17.41 7.62 4.71
CA LYS A 94 -17.98 7.41 3.38
C LYS A 94 -19.40 6.90 3.52
N GLY A 95 -20.32 7.61 2.91
CA GLY A 95 -21.75 7.27 2.91
C GLY A 95 -22.37 7.46 1.54
N THR A 96 -23.64 7.12 1.44
CA THR A 96 -24.42 7.31 0.23
C THR A 96 -25.68 8.08 0.52
N VAL A 97 -26.07 8.94 -0.41
CA VAL A 97 -27.29 9.76 -0.33
C VAL A 97 -28.13 9.55 -1.59
N ASP A 98 -29.43 9.51 -1.44
CA ASP A 98 -30.39 9.36 -2.53
C ASP A 98 -30.39 10.60 -3.46
N GLU A 99 -30.73 10.39 -4.74
CA GLU A 99 -30.84 11.43 -5.76
C GLU A 99 -31.78 12.58 -5.34
N ILE A 100 -32.85 12.26 -4.59
CA ILE A 100 -33.83 13.25 -4.15
C ILE A 100 -33.22 14.25 -3.15
N ASP A 101 -32.30 13.80 -2.32
CA ASP A 101 -31.73 14.60 -1.24
C ASP A 101 -30.36 15.22 -1.59
N VAL A 102 -29.62 14.64 -2.54
CA VAL A 102 -28.30 15.14 -2.92
C VAL A 102 -28.35 16.59 -3.42
N GLY A 103 -29.43 16.98 -4.10
CA GLY A 103 -29.61 18.34 -4.59
C GLY A 103 -29.74 19.42 -3.50
N LYS A 104 -29.99 19.01 -2.26
CA LYS A 104 -30.07 19.90 -1.09
C LYS A 104 -28.74 20.04 -0.37
N LEU A 105 -27.73 19.21 -0.74
CA LEU A 105 -26.45 19.19 -0.09
C LEU A 105 -25.47 20.18 -0.72
N ALA A 106 -24.66 20.78 0.11
CA ALA A 106 -23.54 21.61 -0.30
C ALA A 106 -22.27 21.21 0.46
N VAL A 107 -21.14 21.27 -0.21
CA VAL A 107 -19.84 21.07 0.44
C VAL A 107 -19.67 22.10 1.56
N GLY A 108 -19.17 21.65 2.70
CA GLY A 108 -19.01 22.46 3.92
C GLY A 108 -20.17 22.37 4.90
N LEU A 109 -21.24 21.64 4.60
CA LEU A 109 -22.33 21.41 5.57
C LEU A 109 -21.81 20.65 6.80
N PRO A 110 -22.22 21.08 8.01
CA PRO A 110 -21.91 20.35 9.23
C PRO A 110 -22.68 19.03 9.29
N ALA A 111 -21.98 18.00 9.72
CA ALA A 111 -22.52 16.67 9.88
C ALA A 111 -22.35 16.18 11.33
N ARG A 112 -23.33 15.43 11.79
CA ARG A 112 -23.28 14.69 13.04
C ARG A 112 -23.30 13.20 12.72
N LEU A 113 -22.29 12.48 13.19
CA LEU A 113 -22.16 11.06 12.95
C LEU A 113 -22.47 10.28 14.23
N ARG A 114 -23.26 9.25 14.07
CA ARG A 114 -23.56 8.25 15.11
C ARG A 114 -23.00 6.93 14.66
N ILE A 115 -22.08 6.39 15.45
CA ILE A 115 -21.40 5.12 15.16
C ILE A 115 -22.12 4.01 15.91
N GLY A 116 -22.50 2.94 15.19
CA GLY A 116 -23.22 1.83 15.80
C GLY A 116 -22.47 1.13 16.94
N ALA A 117 -21.14 1.08 16.83
CA ALA A 117 -20.27 0.50 17.88
C ALA A 117 -20.10 1.41 19.12
N LEU A 118 -20.49 2.70 19.04
CA LEU A 118 -20.26 3.72 20.07
C LEU A 118 -21.52 4.58 20.22
N PRO A 119 -22.61 4.05 20.77
CA PRO A 119 -23.92 4.71 20.76
C PRO A 119 -23.96 6.03 21.55
N ASP A 120 -23.11 6.16 22.56
CA ASP A 120 -23.03 7.35 23.42
C ASP A 120 -22.13 8.44 22.83
N ALA A 121 -21.37 8.13 21.77
CA ALA A 121 -20.46 9.08 21.14
C ALA A 121 -21.13 9.77 19.94
N THR A 122 -21.20 11.09 19.99
CA THR A 122 -21.58 11.93 18.84
C THR A 122 -20.32 12.53 18.25
N ILE A 123 -20.05 12.20 17.01
CA ILE A 123 -18.89 12.67 16.27
C ILE A 123 -19.34 13.75 15.32
N THR A 124 -18.59 14.84 15.26
CA THR A 124 -18.86 15.94 14.32
C THR A 124 -17.89 15.90 13.17
N GLY A 125 -18.33 16.47 12.05
CA GLY A 125 -17.52 16.57 10.87
C GLY A 125 -18.13 17.51 9.84
N LYS A 126 -17.50 17.61 8.69
CA LYS A 126 -17.95 18.46 7.58
C LYS A 126 -18.00 17.67 6.29
N LEU A 127 -19.04 17.90 5.51
CA LEU A 127 -19.16 17.36 4.17
C LEU A 127 -18.09 17.98 3.26
N THR A 128 -17.15 17.18 2.81
CA THR A 128 -16.01 17.64 1.99
C THR A 128 -16.20 17.32 0.52
N ARG A 129 -16.92 16.24 0.21
CA ARG A 129 -17.09 15.80 -1.16
C ARG A 129 -18.47 15.18 -1.39
N ILE A 130 -19.02 15.48 -2.55
CA ILE A 130 -20.18 14.79 -3.13
C ILE A 130 -19.72 14.26 -4.48
N ALA A 131 -19.91 12.97 -4.73
CA ALA A 131 -19.55 12.36 -6.01
C ALA A 131 -20.37 12.99 -7.14
N PRO A 132 -19.74 13.34 -8.27
CA PRO A 132 -20.46 13.94 -9.40
C PRO A 132 -21.31 12.94 -10.18
N GLN A 133 -21.14 11.65 -9.91
CA GLN A 133 -21.83 10.56 -10.60
C GLN A 133 -22.53 9.66 -9.59
N ALA A 134 -23.78 9.31 -9.90
CA ALA A 134 -24.53 8.33 -9.14
C ALA A 134 -24.06 6.90 -9.45
N THR A 135 -24.09 6.05 -8.44
CA THR A 135 -23.98 4.59 -8.57
C THR A 135 -25.37 4.00 -8.40
N GLU A 136 -25.76 3.14 -9.31
CA GLU A 136 -27.02 2.40 -9.19
C GLU A 136 -26.81 1.16 -8.32
N LYS A 137 -27.54 1.08 -7.23
CA LYS A 137 -27.55 -0.06 -6.32
C LYS A 137 -28.98 -0.34 -5.87
N ASP A 138 -29.41 -1.60 -5.98
CA ASP A 138 -30.73 -2.04 -5.57
C ASP A 138 -31.88 -1.21 -6.19
N ASN A 139 -31.75 -0.84 -7.46
CA ASN A 139 -32.69 0.02 -8.20
C ASN A 139 -32.81 1.47 -7.68
N ALA A 140 -31.89 1.91 -6.82
CA ALA A 140 -31.81 3.27 -6.34
C ALA A 140 -30.53 3.94 -6.88
N LYS A 141 -30.63 5.23 -7.24
CA LYS A 141 -29.50 6.06 -7.63
C LYS A 141 -28.93 6.73 -6.39
N LEU A 142 -27.73 6.31 -6.02
CA LEU A 142 -27.04 6.76 -4.82
C LEU A 142 -25.78 7.55 -5.19
N PHE A 143 -25.61 8.70 -4.55
CA PHE A 143 -24.42 9.52 -4.65
C PHE A 143 -23.52 9.28 -3.45
N GLU A 144 -22.25 8.98 -3.72
CA GLU A 144 -21.26 8.85 -2.65
C GLU A 144 -20.92 10.22 -2.08
N VAL A 145 -20.87 10.30 -0.75
CA VAL A 145 -20.48 11.48 0.00
C VAL A 145 -19.33 11.17 0.95
N GLU A 146 -18.44 12.12 1.11
CA GLU A 146 -17.32 12.01 2.06
C GLU A 146 -17.42 13.13 3.09
N ILE A 147 -17.31 12.74 4.36
CA ILE A 147 -17.34 13.67 5.49
C ILE A 147 -16.00 13.53 6.22
N GLU A 148 -15.29 14.61 6.33
CA GLU A 148 -14.09 14.72 7.14
C GLU A 148 -14.49 14.92 8.60
N LEU A 149 -13.88 14.14 9.50
CA LEU A 149 -14.16 14.21 10.92
C LEU A 149 -13.40 15.37 11.55
N ASP A 150 -14.02 16.08 12.47
CA ASP A 150 -13.34 17.16 13.19
C ASP A 150 -12.22 16.57 14.07
N PRO A 151 -11.03 17.21 14.12
CA PRO A 151 -9.92 16.75 14.93
C PRO A 151 -10.22 16.89 16.44
N GLY A 152 -9.57 16.07 17.26
CA GLY A 152 -9.63 16.19 18.73
C GLY A 152 -10.81 15.48 19.40
N GLN A 153 -11.43 14.54 18.72
CA GLN A 153 -12.45 13.69 19.32
C GLN A 153 -11.81 12.70 20.31
N GLU A 154 -12.28 12.66 21.56
CA GLU A 154 -11.74 11.79 22.60
C GLU A 154 -12.03 10.29 22.40
N VAL A 155 -12.53 9.92 21.22
CA VAL A 155 -13.00 8.56 20.93
C VAL A 155 -12.03 7.85 20.00
N VAL A 156 -11.64 6.65 20.38
CA VAL A 156 -10.80 5.80 19.53
C VAL A 156 -11.67 5.18 18.41
N LEU A 157 -11.55 5.74 17.23
CA LEU A 157 -12.23 5.26 16.04
C LEU A 157 -11.42 4.16 15.35
N ARG A 158 -12.13 3.23 14.73
CA ARG A 158 -11.52 2.18 13.92
C ARG A 158 -12.08 2.23 12.51
N ALA A 159 -11.21 1.98 11.52
CA ALA A 159 -11.65 1.81 10.14
C ALA A 159 -12.64 0.63 10.05
N GLY A 160 -13.67 0.79 9.22
CA GLY A 160 -14.70 -0.24 9.03
C GLY A 160 -15.90 -0.17 9.98
N TYR A 161 -15.97 0.79 10.89
CA TYR A 161 -17.18 1.00 11.69
C TYR A 161 -18.33 1.49 10.82
N SER A 162 -19.52 0.94 11.06
CA SER A 162 -20.76 1.45 10.46
C SER A 162 -21.22 2.69 11.21
N ALA A 163 -21.56 3.73 10.45
CA ALA A 163 -22.04 4.97 11.01
C ALA A 163 -23.20 5.55 10.19
N ASN A 164 -24.05 6.31 10.83
CA ASN A 164 -25.07 7.13 10.21
C ASN A 164 -24.69 8.60 10.37
N ALA A 165 -24.82 9.37 9.32
CA ALA A 165 -24.55 10.81 9.32
C ALA A 165 -25.84 11.60 9.15
N ASP A 166 -26.10 12.51 10.08
CA ASP A 166 -27.19 13.48 10.02
C ASP A 166 -26.59 14.82 9.50
N LEU A 167 -26.99 15.23 8.30
CA LEU A 167 -26.58 16.50 7.68
C LEU A 167 -27.59 17.59 8.04
N VAL A 168 -27.12 18.70 8.58
CA VAL A 168 -28.00 19.83 8.94
C VAL A 168 -28.15 20.77 7.75
N ILE A 169 -29.28 20.66 7.07
CA ILE A 169 -29.67 21.55 5.97
C ILE A 169 -30.36 22.77 6.60
N ARG A 170 -29.88 23.97 6.24
CA ARG A 170 -30.50 25.24 6.63
C ARG A 170 -31.44 25.73 5.56
#